data_8f818770bba3b47295255e390c7f0ae6
#
_entry.id   8f818770bba3b47295255e390c7f0ae6
#
_cell.length_a   1.000
_cell.length_b   1.000
_cell.length_c   1.000
_cell.angle_alpha   90.00
_cell.angle_beta   90.00
_cell.angle_gamma   90.00
#
_symmetry.space_group_name_H-M   'P 1'
#
loop_
_entity.id
_entity.type
_entity.pdbx_description
1 polymer ?
#
loop_
_entity_poly.entity_id
_entity_poly.type
_entity_poly.pdbx_seq_one_letter_code
_entity_poly.pdbx_strand_id
1 'polypeptide(L)'
;MSAAISPSTGRSYGVQRVCRIWAVARSSFYHTAKRTADATPPVRRGPVPPVDEASLLAAIRADLAQSPFQGEGHRKVGARLRYGRDVVVGRNRVLRLMREHRLLSPHRRPPRPANDHDGTILTDAPDVLWGTDASMVQTVEDGRVWIFSALDHFHSEVVGHYVSTDGSRFSALEPISQGVTARFGGVGAGVARGGSVRADNGPQYTAPHFTRQVKHWGLSMSYAFPYQPECNGVAERWFRTLQEQAIFGRVFRTVAEVRAAVADFVARYNASWPLERLGYRSPVAYRTRYEAQHRAAA
;
A
#
# COMPACT_ATOMS: atom_id res chain seq x y z
N MET A 1 46.20 -17.04 10.15
CA MET A 1 47.33 -16.78 9.21
C MET A 1 48.59 -16.27 9.88
N SER A 2 48.55 -15.29 10.79
CA SER A 2 49.78 -14.79 11.47
C SER A 2 50.53 -15.85 12.27
N ALA A 3 49.86 -16.88 12.77
CA ALA A 3 50.45 -18.00 13.48
C ALA A 3 50.82 -19.20 12.56
N ALA A 4 50.48 -19.14 11.27
CA ALA A 4 50.82 -20.19 10.32
C ALA A 4 52.35 -20.21 10.07
N ILE A 5 52.91 -21.40 9.93
CA ILE A 5 54.35 -21.64 9.75
C ILE A 5 54.63 -21.68 8.23
N SER A 6 55.69 -20.99 7.84
CA SER A 6 56.16 -21.00 6.46
C SER A 6 56.78 -22.36 6.13
N PRO A 7 56.35 -23.04 5.05
CA PRO A 7 56.89 -24.33 4.65
C PRO A 7 58.39 -24.27 4.30
N SER A 8 58.86 -23.11 3.82
CA SER A 8 60.25 -22.93 3.35
C SER A 8 61.21 -22.52 4.46
N THR A 9 60.74 -21.87 5.52
CA THR A 9 61.64 -21.33 6.57
C THR A 9 61.36 -21.89 7.96
N GLY A 10 60.32 -22.67 8.16
CA GLY A 10 59.91 -23.22 9.46
C GLY A 10 59.50 -22.18 10.51
N ARG A 11 59.36 -20.88 10.13
CA ARG A 11 59.03 -19.78 11.03
C ARG A 11 57.59 -19.28 10.80
N SER A 12 56.96 -18.75 11.85
CA SER A 12 55.62 -18.13 11.71
C SER A 12 55.70 -16.86 10.85
N TYR A 13 54.67 -16.61 10.05
CA TYR A 13 54.62 -15.41 9.20
C TYR A 13 54.58 -14.10 9.98
N GLY A 14 54.10 -14.09 11.20
CA GLY A 14 54.00 -12.94 12.07
C GLY A 14 52.96 -11.90 11.62
N VAL A 15 52.44 -11.15 12.58
CA VAL A 15 51.32 -10.18 12.35
C VAL A 15 51.76 -9.06 11.40
N GLN A 16 53.01 -8.55 11.52
CA GLN A 16 53.47 -7.45 10.71
C GLN A 16 53.52 -7.79 9.21
N ARG A 17 54.00 -8.97 8.85
CA ARG A 17 54.11 -9.43 7.47
C ARG A 17 52.75 -9.68 6.87
N VAL A 18 51.88 -10.35 7.63
CA VAL A 18 50.48 -10.63 7.18
C VAL A 18 49.72 -9.33 6.97
N CYS A 19 49.77 -8.40 7.93
CA CYS A 19 49.09 -7.11 7.80
C CYS A 19 49.60 -6.30 6.59
N ARG A 20 50.91 -6.32 6.31
CA ARG A 20 51.45 -5.63 5.13
C ARG A 20 50.97 -6.22 3.81
N ILE A 21 50.98 -7.56 3.68
CA ILE A 21 50.55 -8.24 2.44
C ILE A 21 49.05 -8.05 2.17
N TRP A 22 48.26 -8.03 3.24
CA TRP A 22 46.79 -7.88 3.13
C TRP A 22 46.32 -6.42 3.18
N ALA A 23 47.23 -5.46 3.18
CA ALA A 23 46.98 -4.03 3.29
C ALA A 23 46.06 -3.66 4.49
N VAL A 24 46.20 -4.37 5.62
CA VAL A 24 45.42 -4.12 6.84
C VAL A 24 46.30 -3.40 7.85
N ALA A 25 45.81 -2.32 8.44
CA ALA A 25 46.52 -1.62 9.51
C ALA A 25 46.73 -2.55 10.73
N ARG A 26 47.93 -2.57 11.28
CA ARG A 26 48.25 -3.38 12.48
C ARG A 26 47.34 -3.04 13.67
N SER A 27 47.01 -1.76 13.83
CA SER A 27 46.07 -1.29 14.85
C SER A 27 44.70 -1.96 14.74
N SER A 28 44.16 -2.11 13.52
CA SER A 28 42.89 -2.79 13.26
C SER A 28 42.96 -4.26 13.64
N PHE A 29 44.10 -4.93 13.33
CA PHE A 29 44.28 -6.34 13.72
C PHE A 29 44.27 -6.51 15.24
N TYR A 30 45.01 -5.73 15.99
CA TYR A 30 45.03 -5.82 17.45
C TYR A 30 43.75 -5.35 18.09
N HIS A 31 43.11 -4.33 17.53
CA HIS A 31 41.80 -3.89 18.01
C HIS A 31 40.73 -5.00 17.86
N THR A 32 40.73 -5.71 16.74
CA THR A 32 39.81 -6.83 16.52
C THR A 32 40.15 -8.00 17.46
N ALA A 33 41.42 -8.36 17.62
CA ALA A 33 41.83 -9.41 18.52
C ALA A 33 41.46 -9.12 20.00
N LYS A 34 41.66 -7.87 20.46
CA LYS A 34 41.25 -7.43 21.79
C LYS A 34 39.72 -7.49 21.96
N ARG A 35 38.96 -7.07 20.96
CA ARG A 35 37.48 -7.08 20.99
C ARG A 35 36.92 -8.48 21.02
N THR A 36 37.57 -9.48 20.42
CA THR A 36 37.18 -10.89 20.52
C THR A 36 37.55 -11.53 21.84
N ALA A 37 38.63 -11.06 22.50
CA ALA A 37 39.03 -11.54 23.81
C ALA A 37 38.18 -10.95 24.94
N ASP A 38 37.78 -9.68 24.83
CA ASP A 38 36.84 -9.01 25.75
C ASP A 38 35.41 -9.32 25.32
N ALA A 39 34.88 -10.47 25.70
CA ALA A 39 33.55 -10.98 25.33
C ALA A 39 32.39 -10.16 25.90
N THR A 40 32.60 -8.95 26.39
CA THR A 40 31.52 -8.05 26.81
C THR A 40 30.86 -7.45 25.58
N PRO A 41 29.57 -7.72 25.31
CA PRO A 41 28.89 -7.14 24.18
C PRO A 41 28.98 -5.61 24.26
N PRO A 42 29.26 -4.92 23.14
CA PRO A 42 29.37 -3.47 23.14
C PRO A 42 28.09 -2.85 23.67
N VAL A 43 28.20 -2.06 24.73
CA VAL A 43 27.05 -1.29 25.25
C VAL A 43 26.56 -0.39 24.14
N ARG A 44 25.27 -0.51 23.80
CA ARG A 44 24.65 0.33 22.77
C ARG A 44 24.80 1.80 23.18
N ARG A 45 25.47 2.57 22.35
CA ARG A 45 25.58 4.02 22.51
C ARG A 45 24.26 4.65 22.11
N GLY A 46 23.73 5.55 22.91
CA GLY A 46 22.51 6.30 22.65
C GLY A 46 21.52 6.27 23.82
N PRO A 47 20.48 7.09 23.77
CA PRO A 47 19.47 7.13 24.83
C PRO A 47 18.74 5.78 24.92
N VAL A 48 18.42 5.36 26.12
CA VAL A 48 17.61 4.17 26.37
C VAL A 48 16.22 4.42 25.79
N PRO A 49 15.71 3.53 24.92
CA PRO A 49 14.39 3.72 24.37
C PRO A 49 13.31 3.67 25.48
N PRO A 50 12.27 4.51 25.40
CA PRO A 50 11.21 4.57 26.43
C PRO A 50 10.41 3.25 26.53
N VAL A 51 10.41 2.44 25.49
CA VAL A 51 9.74 1.13 25.45
C VAL A 51 10.78 0.06 25.18
N ASP A 52 10.84 -0.99 26.01
CA ASP A 52 11.72 -2.14 25.82
C ASP A 52 11.33 -2.98 24.58
N GLU A 53 12.16 -3.92 24.17
CA GLU A 53 11.93 -4.70 22.95
C GLU A 53 10.82 -5.73 23.11
N ALA A 54 10.68 -6.34 24.28
CA ALA A 54 9.65 -7.35 24.53
C ALA A 54 8.25 -6.72 24.52
N SER A 55 8.09 -5.60 25.22
CA SER A 55 6.84 -4.81 25.24
C SER A 55 6.48 -4.29 23.85
N LEU A 56 7.45 -3.80 23.09
CA LEU A 56 7.21 -3.34 21.71
C LEU A 56 6.80 -4.49 20.79
N LEU A 57 7.44 -5.65 20.90
CA LEU A 57 7.08 -6.84 20.12
C LEU A 57 5.68 -7.32 20.45
N ALA A 58 5.31 -7.33 21.74
CA ALA A 58 3.95 -7.66 22.18
C ALA A 58 2.93 -6.69 21.59
N ALA A 59 3.22 -5.39 21.61
CA ALA A 59 2.36 -4.36 21.01
C ALA A 59 2.21 -4.54 19.49
N ILE A 60 3.30 -4.86 18.76
CA ILE A 60 3.26 -5.17 17.33
C ILE A 60 2.37 -6.38 17.04
N ARG A 61 2.53 -7.48 17.79
CA ARG A 61 1.71 -8.68 17.62
C ARG A 61 0.24 -8.43 17.91
N ALA A 62 -0.06 -7.71 18.98
CA ALA A 62 -1.42 -7.32 19.33
C ALA A 62 -2.06 -6.42 18.26
N ASP A 63 -1.29 -5.50 17.67
CA ASP A 63 -1.74 -4.63 16.59
C ASP A 63 -2.10 -5.44 15.33
N LEU A 64 -1.22 -6.35 14.93
CA LEU A 64 -1.45 -7.23 13.77
C LEU A 64 -2.63 -8.17 13.99
N ALA A 65 -2.82 -8.70 15.19
CA ALA A 65 -3.94 -9.59 15.53
C ALA A 65 -5.30 -8.85 15.53
N GLN A 66 -5.32 -7.57 15.88
CA GLN A 66 -6.52 -6.74 15.89
C GLN A 66 -6.81 -6.10 14.54
N SER A 67 -5.84 -6.08 13.62
CA SER A 67 -6.04 -5.49 12.30
C SER A 67 -7.04 -6.31 11.48
N PRO A 68 -8.03 -5.67 10.82
CA PRO A 68 -8.91 -6.36 9.89
C PRO A 68 -8.24 -6.71 8.56
N PHE A 69 -6.95 -6.39 8.40
CA PHE A 69 -6.17 -6.58 7.18
C PHE A 69 -5.00 -7.53 7.39
N GLN A 70 -4.63 -8.24 6.31
CA GLN A 70 -3.55 -9.21 6.35
C GLN A 70 -2.26 -8.66 5.72
N GLY A 71 -1.11 -9.17 6.17
CA GLY A 71 0.18 -8.89 5.55
C GLY A 71 0.57 -7.42 5.56
N GLU A 72 0.20 -6.66 6.59
CA GLU A 72 0.52 -5.25 6.68
C GLU A 72 2.00 -4.99 6.98
N GLY A 73 2.56 -4.01 6.30
CA GLY A 73 3.96 -3.65 6.46
C GLY A 73 4.23 -2.78 7.69
N HIS A 74 5.50 -2.75 8.11
CA HIS A 74 5.98 -2.03 9.28
C HIS A 74 5.60 -0.53 9.35
N ARG A 75 5.34 0.11 8.18
CA ARG A 75 4.95 1.53 8.14
C ARG A 75 3.56 1.74 8.73
N LYS A 76 2.60 0.89 8.36
CA LYS A 76 1.23 0.94 8.88
C LYS A 76 1.18 0.56 10.36
N VAL A 77 1.84 -0.53 10.73
CA VAL A 77 1.97 -0.95 12.13
C VAL A 77 2.58 0.17 12.98
N GLY A 78 3.71 0.75 12.54
CA GLY A 78 4.35 1.85 13.25
C GLY A 78 3.46 3.09 13.37
N ALA A 79 2.66 3.38 12.36
CA ALA A 79 1.70 4.48 12.39
C ALA A 79 0.57 4.24 13.41
N ARG A 80 -0.03 3.04 13.43
CA ARG A 80 -1.07 2.69 14.41
C ARG A 80 -0.54 2.66 15.84
N LEU A 81 0.68 2.16 16.06
CA LEU A 81 1.33 2.22 17.36
C LEU A 81 1.49 3.68 17.83
N ARG A 82 1.95 4.56 16.93
CA ARG A 82 2.20 5.96 17.26
C ARG A 82 0.92 6.78 17.46
N TYR A 83 -0.03 6.66 16.52
CA TYR A 83 -1.22 7.53 16.49
C TYR A 83 -2.44 6.93 17.18
N GLY A 84 -2.47 5.62 17.36
CA GLY A 84 -3.60 4.93 17.98
C GLY A 84 -3.33 4.42 19.40
N ARG A 85 -2.04 4.27 19.80
CA ARG A 85 -1.65 3.72 21.11
C ARG A 85 -0.61 4.56 21.85
N ASP A 86 -0.27 5.76 21.35
CA ASP A 86 0.75 6.66 21.91
C ASP A 86 2.14 6.02 22.13
N VAL A 87 2.45 4.95 21.39
CA VAL A 87 3.77 4.30 21.47
C VAL A 87 4.75 5.02 20.55
N VAL A 88 5.56 5.91 21.10
CA VAL A 88 6.59 6.63 20.35
C VAL A 88 7.74 5.70 20.02
N VAL A 89 7.80 5.26 18.77
CA VAL A 89 8.83 4.33 18.26
C VAL A 89 9.30 4.72 16.86
N GLY A 90 10.61 4.59 16.63
CA GLY A 90 11.18 4.83 15.31
C GLY A 90 10.83 3.72 14.31
N ARG A 91 10.47 4.10 13.07
CA ARG A 91 10.09 3.19 11.98
C ARG A 91 11.08 2.05 11.75
N ASN A 92 12.38 2.33 11.82
CA ASN A 92 13.42 1.32 11.60
C ASN A 92 13.46 0.26 12.73
N ARG A 93 13.10 0.63 13.95
CA ARG A 93 13.02 -0.31 15.07
C ARG A 93 11.84 -1.26 14.89
N VAL A 94 10.68 -0.76 14.47
CA VAL A 94 9.52 -1.61 14.11
C VAL A 94 9.89 -2.55 12.96
N LEU A 95 10.52 -2.04 11.89
CA LEU A 95 10.98 -2.86 10.75
C LEU A 95 11.92 -3.97 11.19
N ARG A 96 12.91 -3.67 12.06
CA ARG A 96 13.87 -4.66 12.55
C ARG A 96 13.17 -5.78 13.31
N LEU A 97 12.34 -5.45 14.29
CA LEU A 97 11.59 -6.45 15.08
C LEU A 97 10.66 -7.29 14.21
N MET A 98 9.89 -6.66 13.30
CA MET A 98 9.03 -7.40 12.39
C MET A 98 9.81 -8.34 11.47
N ARG A 99 11.04 -7.96 11.06
CA ARG A 99 11.91 -8.82 10.25
C ARG A 99 12.46 -9.99 11.07
N GLU A 100 13.00 -9.74 12.25
CA GLU A 100 13.57 -10.74 13.15
C GLU A 100 12.53 -11.81 13.53
N HIS A 101 11.29 -11.40 13.74
CA HIS A 101 10.18 -12.28 14.12
C HIS A 101 9.28 -12.73 12.95
N ARG A 102 9.71 -12.55 11.68
CA ARG A 102 8.99 -12.98 10.46
C ARG A 102 7.54 -12.45 10.37
N LEU A 103 7.32 -11.23 10.84
CA LEU A 103 6.02 -10.56 10.83
C LEU A 103 5.82 -9.62 9.62
N LEU A 104 6.75 -9.61 8.66
CA LEU A 104 6.65 -8.79 7.46
C LEU A 104 5.65 -9.39 6.47
N SER A 105 5.03 -8.53 5.67
CA SER A 105 4.13 -8.93 4.59
C SER A 105 4.76 -9.96 3.65
N PRO A 106 4.05 -11.05 3.31
CA PRO A 106 4.51 -12.02 2.31
C PRO A 106 4.50 -11.42 0.88
N HIS A 107 3.71 -10.38 0.63
CA HIS A 107 3.56 -9.74 -0.69
C HIS A 107 4.67 -8.71 -0.99
N ARG A 108 5.89 -8.99 -0.58
CA ARG A 108 7.01 -8.09 -0.82
C ARG A 108 7.44 -8.15 -2.29
N ARG A 109 7.32 -7.02 -2.99
CA ARG A 109 7.88 -6.88 -4.34
C ARG A 109 9.35 -6.41 -4.27
N PRO A 110 10.18 -6.83 -5.24
CA PRO A 110 11.49 -6.21 -5.42
C PRO A 110 11.33 -4.70 -5.68
N PRO A 111 12.35 -3.89 -5.34
CA PRO A 111 12.34 -2.47 -5.69
C PRO A 111 12.15 -2.32 -7.20
N ARG A 112 11.23 -1.45 -7.61
CA ARG A 112 11.15 -1.04 -9.01
C ARG A 112 12.30 -0.07 -9.30
N PRO A 113 12.86 -0.07 -10.53
CA PRO A 113 13.73 1.01 -10.94
C PRO A 113 13.00 2.35 -10.75
N ALA A 114 13.77 3.42 -10.49
CA ALA A 114 13.21 4.75 -10.39
C ALA A 114 12.51 5.11 -11.72
N ASN A 115 11.28 5.58 -11.62
CA ASN A 115 10.57 6.15 -12.78
C ASN A 115 10.96 7.62 -12.90
N ASP A 116 11.18 8.08 -14.12
CA ASP A 116 11.44 9.50 -14.44
C ASP A 116 10.18 10.37 -14.30
N HIS A 117 9.02 9.75 -14.02
CA HIS A 117 7.75 10.45 -13.80
C HIS A 117 7.39 10.46 -12.32
N ASP A 118 7.01 11.60 -11.80
CA ASP A 118 6.33 11.67 -10.51
C ASP A 118 4.91 11.09 -10.58
N GLY A 119 4.34 10.88 -11.78
CA GLY A 119 3.18 10.06 -12.14
C GLY A 119 1.92 10.22 -11.29
N THR A 120 1.96 11.10 -10.31
CA THR A 120 0.90 11.23 -9.32
C THR A 120 -0.07 12.33 -9.73
N ILE A 121 -1.23 11.94 -10.23
CA ILE A 121 -2.32 12.89 -10.46
C ILE A 121 -3.02 13.11 -9.13
N LEU A 122 -2.77 14.25 -8.53
CA LEU A 122 -3.43 14.74 -7.33
C LEU A 122 -4.47 15.78 -7.73
N THR A 123 -5.64 15.71 -7.08
CA THR A 123 -6.67 16.75 -7.15
C THR A 123 -6.66 17.55 -5.86
N ASP A 124 -7.12 18.79 -5.92
CA ASP A 124 -7.10 19.70 -4.77
C ASP A 124 -8.33 19.54 -3.87
N ALA A 125 -9.35 18.82 -4.35
CA ALA A 125 -10.61 18.62 -3.65
C ALA A 125 -11.19 17.23 -3.94
N PRO A 126 -12.09 16.71 -3.06
CA PRO A 126 -12.89 15.54 -3.36
C PRO A 126 -13.79 15.73 -4.58
N ASP A 127 -14.16 14.64 -5.21
CA ASP A 127 -15.13 14.55 -6.30
C ASP A 127 -14.78 15.35 -7.59
N VAL A 128 -13.53 15.80 -7.71
CA VAL A 128 -13.00 16.45 -8.93
C VAL A 128 -12.62 15.42 -10.00
N LEU A 129 -12.00 14.32 -9.59
CA LEU A 129 -11.59 13.25 -10.51
C LEU A 129 -11.77 11.88 -9.88
N TRP A 130 -12.59 11.06 -10.50
CA TRP A 130 -12.72 9.64 -10.16
C TRP A 130 -11.98 8.78 -11.17
N GLY A 131 -11.17 7.83 -10.69
CA GLY A 131 -10.58 6.78 -11.51
C GLY A 131 -11.46 5.56 -11.49
N THR A 132 -11.77 4.99 -12.66
CA THR A 132 -12.49 3.72 -12.77
C THR A 132 -11.66 2.69 -13.52
N ASP A 133 -11.84 1.43 -13.16
CA ASP A 133 -11.17 0.30 -13.79
C ASP A 133 -11.91 -1.00 -13.44
N ALA A 134 -11.51 -2.10 -14.06
CA ALA A 134 -12.09 -3.41 -13.86
C ALA A 134 -11.02 -4.49 -13.62
N SER A 135 -11.38 -5.48 -12.84
CA SER A 135 -10.60 -6.71 -12.65
C SER A 135 -11.49 -7.93 -12.79
N MET A 136 -10.88 -9.09 -12.97
CA MET A 136 -11.61 -10.34 -13.16
C MET A 136 -11.20 -11.38 -12.13
N VAL A 137 -12.19 -12.21 -11.76
CA VAL A 137 -12.02 -13.38 -10.90
C VAL A 137 -12.73 -14.57 -11.56
N GLN A 138 -12.12 -15.75 -11.49
CA GLN A 138 -12.76 -16.99 -11.93
C GLN A 138 -13.50 -17.62 -10.76
N THR A 139 -14.75 -17.99 -10.96
CA THR A 139 -15.58 -18.77 -10.02
C THR A 139 -15.81 -20.17 -10.54
N VAL A 140 -16.21 -21.08 -9.65
CA VAL A 140 -16.42 -22.50 -9.99
C VAL A 140 -17.69 -22.70 -10.81
N GLU A 141 -18.78 -22.02 -10.43
CA GLU A 141 -20.12 -22.24 -10.98
C GLU A 141 -20.47 -21.20 -12.06
N ASP A 142 -20.17 -19.91 -11.81
CA ASP A 142 -20.58 -18.82 -12.69
C ASP A 142 -19.48 -18.40 -13.70
N GLY A 143 -18.34 -19.09 -13.69
CA GLY A 143 -17.23 -18.80 -14.60
C GLY A 143 -16.56 -17.46 -14.31
N ARG A 144 -16.38 -16.63 -15.34
CA ARG A 144 -15.70 -15.35 -15.24
C ARG A 144 -16.60 -14.28 -14.63
N VAL A 145 -16.11 -13.64 -13.56
CA VAL A 145 -16.79 -12.56 -12.85
C VAL A 145 -15.95 -11.28 -12.93
N TRP A 146 -16.59 -10.19 -13.27
CA TRP A 146 -16.00 -8.86 -13.34
C TRP A 146 -16.22 -8.10 -12.04
N ILE A 147 -15.22 -7.35 -11.62
CA ILE A 147 -15.27 -6.43 -10.49
C ILE A 147 -14.95 -5.04 -11.03
N PHE A 148 -15.89 -4.15 -11.04
CA PHE A 148 -15.73 -2.74 -11.40
C PHE A 148 -15.66 -1.89 -10.14
N SER A 149 -14.81 -0.86 -10.15
CA SER A 149 -14.71 0.08 -9.02
C SER A 149 -14.45 1.49 -9.53
N ALA A 150 -14.99 2.47 -8.83
CA ALA A 150 -14.67 3.88 -9.01
C ALA A 150 -14.08 4.45 -7.71
N LEU A 151 -12.98 5.19 -7.83
CA LEU A 151 -12.25 5.76 -6.70
C LEU A 151 -12.00 7.24 -6.89
N ASP A 152 -12.16 8.00 -5.84
CA ASP A 152 -11.75 9.40 -5.82
C ASP A 152 -10.21 9.53 -5.77
N HIS A 153 -9.64 10.33 -6.67
CA HIS A 153 -8.19 10.54 -6.74
C HIS A 153 -7.66 11.34 -5.54
N PHE A 154 -8.47 12.23 -4.95
CA PHE A 154 -8.07 13.06 -3.83
C PHE A 154 -7.72 12.24 -2.58
N HIS A 155 -8.61 11.34 -2.18
CA HIS A 155 -8.45 10.59 -0.91
C HIS A 155 -8.55 9.07 -1.08
N SER A 156 -8.60 8.56 -2.31
CA SER A 156 -8.70 7.12 -2.65
C SER A 156 -9.89 6.40 -2.02
N GLU A 157 -10.96 7.08 -1.71
CA GLU A 157 -12.20 6.44 -1.30
C GLU A 157 -12.82 5.72 -2.49
N VAL A 158 -13.27 4.49 -2.29
CA VAL A 158 -14.09 3.78 -3.27
C VAL A 158 -15.48 4.38 -3.20
N VAL A 159 -15.84 5.16 -4.21
CA VAL A 159 -17.15 5.83 -4.30
C VAL A 159 -18.25 4.92 -4.82
N GLY A 160 -17.88 3.84 -5.52
CA GLY A 160 -18.79 2.81 -5.98
C GLY A 160 -18.06 1.55 -6.43
N HIS A 161 -18.75 0.42 -6.39
CA HIS A 161 -18.24 -0.86 -6.86
C HIS A 161 -19.38 -1.74 -7.36
N TYR A 162 -19.11 -2.58 -8.35
CA TYR A 162 -20.10 -3.50 -8.90
C TYR A 162 -19.45 -4.82 -9.29
N VAL A 163 -20.16 -5.93 -9.03
CA VAL A 163 -19.68 -7.28 -9.33
C VAL A 163 -20.72 -8.01 -10.17
N SER A 164 -20.31 -8.46 -11.35
CA SER A 164 -21.21 -9.08 -12.33
C SER A 164 -20.49 -10.15 -13.16
N THR A 165 -21.24 -11.10 -13.68
CA THR A 165 -20.79 -12.00 -14.76
C THR A 165 -20.76 -11.30 -16.11
N ASP A 166 -21.39 -10.15 -16.25
CA ASP A 166 -21.40 -9.30 -17.44
C ASP A 166 -20.33 -8.22 -17.38
N GLY A 167 -19.37 -8.25 -18.32
CA GLY A 167 -18.30 -7.27 -18.47
C GLY A 167 -18.64 -6.07 -19.36
N SER A 168 -19.93 -5.77 -19.53
CA SER A 168 -20.42 -4.75 -20.46
C SER A 168 -20.23 -3.32 -19.97
N ARG A 169 -20.48 -2.38 -20.88
CA ARG A 169 -20.56 -0.94 -20.59
C ARG A 169 -21.61 -0.58 -19.54
N PHE A 170 -22.67 -1.38 -19.41
CA PHE A 170 -23.71 -1.15 -18.41
C PHE A 170 -23.20 -1.47 -17.00
N SER A 171 -22.53 -2.62 -16.84
CA SER A 171 -21.88 -2.99 -15.58
C SER A 171 -20.78 -2.00 -15.18
N ALA A 172 -20.06 -1.44 -16.16
CA ALA A 172 -19.04 -0.43 -15.91
C ALA A 172 -19.61 0.92 -15.43
N LEU A 173 -20.88 1.25 -15.76
CA LEU A 173 -21.55 2.47 -15.28
C LEU A 173 -22.00 2.39 -13.82
N GLU A 174 -22.27 1.19 -13.30
CA GLU A 174 -22.82 1.00 -11.95
C GLU A 174 -21.98 1.65 -10.84
N PRO A 175 -20.63 1.49 -10.79
CA PRO A 175 -19.83 2.16 -9.77
C PRO A 175 -19.93 3.69 -9.85
N ILE A 176 -20.01 4.25 -11.05
CA ILE A 176 -20.14 5.71 -11.25
C ILE A 176 -21.52 6.16 -10.78
N SER A 177 -22.57 5.42 -11.14
CA SER A 177 -23.95 5.69 -10.70
C SER A 177 -24.07 5.70 -9.17
N GLN A 178 -23.47 4.71 -8.50
CA GLN A 178 -23.41 4.65 -7.03
C GLN A 178 -22.70 5.87 -6.45
N GLY A 179 -21.54 6.23 -7.00
CA GLY A 179 -20.78 7.42 -6.61
C GLY A 179 -21.60 8.69 -6.77
N VAL A 180 -22.24 8.89 -7.93
CA VAL A 180 -23.10 10.05 -8.20
C VAL A 180 -24.26 10.11 -7.19
N THR A 181 -24.92 8.99 -6.95
CA THR A 181 -26.00 8.92 -5.98
C THR A 181 -25.55 9.27 -4.56
N ALA A 182 -24.43 8.71 -4.13
CA ALA A 182 -23.91 8.92 -2.78
C ALA A 182 -23.38 10.34 -2.53
N ARG A 183 -22.79 10.97 -3.57
CA ARG A 183 -22.15 12.29 -3.45
C ARG A 183 -23.07 13.45 -3.77
N PHE A 184 -23.98 13.28 -4.72
CA PHE A 184 -24.81 14.35 -5.24
C PHE A 184 -26.31 14.14 -4.99
N GLY A 185 -26.67 13.12 -4.18
CA GLY A 185 -28.05 12.89 -3.72
C GLY A 185 -28.95 12.16 -4.71
N GLY A 186 -28.43 11.73 -5.86
CA GLY A 186 -29.18 10.96 -6.86
C GLY A 186 -28.62 11.11 -8.26
N VAL A 187 -29.06 10.29 -9.18
CA VAL A 187 -28.71 10.38 -10.59
C VAL A 187 -29.68 11.31 -11.33
N GLY A 188 -29.13 12.20 -12.15
CA GLY A 188 -29.93 13.17 -12.92
C GLY A 188 -29.07 13.98 -13.88
N ALA A 189 -29.69 14.78 -14.74
CA ALA A 189 -29.00 15.61 -15.69
C ALA A 189 -28.16 16.67 -14.99
N GLY A 190 -26.83 16.64 -15.19
CA GLY A 190 -25.91 17.65 -14.70
C GLY A 190 -25.69 17.71 -13.19
N VAL A 191 -26.13 16.71 -12.42
CA VAL A 191 -26.03 16.70 -10.94
C VAL A 191 -24.59 16.69 -10.43
N ALA A 192 -23.67 16.07 -11.18
CA ALA A 192 -22.26 15.96 -10.83
C ALA A 192 -21.37 16.91 -11.68
N ARG A 193 -21.90 18.09 -12.02
CA ARG A 193 -21.18 19.07 -12.84
C ARG A 193 -19.88 19.54 -12.20
N GLY A 194 -18.80 19.53 -13.00
CA GLY A 194 -17.46 19.95 -12.57
C GLY A 194 -16.53 18.77 -12.23
N GLY A 195 -17.09 17.57 -12.06
CA GLY A 195 -16.28 16.36 -11.87
C GLY A 195 -15.86 15.69 -13.17
N SER A 196 -14.91 14.79 -13.08
CA SER A 196 -14.39 13.99 -14.21
C SER A 196 -14.25 12.53 -13.85
N VAL A 197 -14.41 11.65 -14.85
CA VAL A 197 -14.15 10.21 -14.73
C VAL A 197 -12.96 9.85 -15.61
N ARG A 198 -11.95 9.24 -15.05
CA ARG A 198 -10.80 8.69 -15.75
C ARG A 198 -10.92 7.17 -15.87
N ALA A 199 -10.77 6.68 -17.09
CA ALA A 199 -10.76 5.26 -17.39
C ALA A 199 -9.56 4.92 -18.31
N ASP A 200 -9.28 3.65 -18.47
CA ASP A 200 -8.47 3.16 -19.57
C ASP A 200 -9.22 3.26 -20.91
N ASN A 201 -8.56 2.84 -22.00
CA ASN A 201 -9.18 2.80 -23.32
C ASN A 201 -9.95 1.50 -23.59
N GLY A 202 -10.40 0.79 -22.54
CA GLY A 202 -11.19 -0.41 -22.68
C GLY A 202 -12.52 -0.19 -23.41
N PRO A 203 -13.03 -1.19 -24.15
CA PRO A 203 -14.23 -1.06 -24.98
C PRO A 203 -15.48 -0.71 -24.16
N GLN A 204 -15.55 -1.12 -22.90
CA GLN A 204 -16.64 -0.79 -22.00
C GLN A 204 -16.71 0.71 -21.69
N TYR A 205 -15.53 1.37 -21.56
CA TYR A 205 -15.42 2.80 -21.20
C TYR A 205 -15.45 3.74 -22.41
N THR A 206 -15.05 3.25 -23.58
CA THR A 206 -15.11 4.02 -24.84
C THR A 206 -16.46 3.92 -25.55
N ALA A 207 -17.33 3.02 -25.11
CA ALA A 207 -18.66 2.81 -25.70
C ALA A 207 -19.50 4.10 -25.67
N PRO A 208 -20.21 4.45 -26.79
CA PRO A 208 -21.02 5.68 -26.85
C PRO A 208 -22.09 5.79 -25.77
N HIS A 209 -22.63 4.65 -25.31
CA HIS A 209 -23.60 4.65 -24.21
C HIS A 209 -22.97 5.10 -22.91
N PHE A 210 -21.80 4.53 -22.54
CA PHE A 210 -21.07 4.89 -21.34
C PHE A 210 -20.74 6.39 -21.31
N THR A 211 -20.11 6.89 -22.37
CA THR A 211 -19.68 8.29 -22.46
C THR A 211 -20.84 9.28 -22.44
N ARG A 212 -21.96 8.94 -23.10
CA ARG A 212 -23.18 9.77 -23.08
C ARG A 212 -23.79 9.81 -21.68
N GLN A 213 -23.84 8.67 -21.00
CA GLN A 213 -24.44 8.59 -19.66
C GLN A 213 -23.63 9.37 -18.63
N VAL A 214 -22.28 9.22 -18.66
CA VAL A 214 -21.36 9.99 -17.80
C VAL A 214 -21.54 11.49 -18.03
N LYS A 215 -21.58 11.92 -19.30
CA LYS A 215 -21.84 13.33 -19.67
C LYS A 215 -23.24 13.80 -19.25
N HIS A 216 -24.27 12.95 -19.34
CA HIS A 216 -25.62 13.28 -18.89
C HIS A 216 -25.63 13.62 -17.39
N TRP A 217 -24.87 12.90 -16.57
CA TRP A 217 -24.71 13.23 -15.14
C TRP A 217 -23.90 14.50 -14.88
N GLY A 218 -23.28 15.09 -15.89
CA GLY A 218 -22.48 16.31 -15.79
C GLY A 218 -20.99 16.07 -15.59
N LEU A 219 -20.55 14.81 -15.63
CA LEU A 219 -19.13 14.44 -15.52
C LEU A 219 -18.43 14.53 -16.88
N SER A 220 -17.16 14.92 -16.88
CA SER A 220 -16.29 14.88 -18.06
C SER A 220 -15.58 13.54 -18.15
N MET A 221 -15.30 13.07 -19.37
CA MET A 221 -14.44 11.90 -19.59
C MET A 221 -12.98 12.29 -19.74
N SER A 222 -12.12 11.58 -19.05
CA SER A 222 -10.66 11.64 -19.18
C SER A 222 -10.14 10.22 -19.43
N TYR A 223 -9.27 10.03 -20.39
CA TYR A 223 -8.67 8.71 -20.66
C TYR A 223 -7.20 8.71 -20.29
N ALA A 224 -6.73 7.58 -19.83
CA ALA A 224 -5.30 7.36 -19.64
C ALA A 224 -4.59 7.47 -21.01
N PHE A 225 -3.43 8.09 -21.03
CA PHE A 225 -2.63 8.13 -22.26
C PHE A 225 -2.24 6.72 -22.69
N PRO A 226 -2.30 6.40 -23.99
CA PRO A 226 -1.80 5.13 -24.50
C PRO A 226 -0.36 4.90 -24.01
N TYR A 227 -0.08 3.70 -23.53
CA TYR A 227 1.25 3.28 -23.02
C TYR A 227 1.75 4.03 -21.75
N GLN A 228 0.90 4.78 -21.06
CA GLN A 228 1.23 5.42 -19.77
C GLN A 228 0.28 4.93 -18.67
N PRO A 229 0.46 3.71 -18.16
CA PRO A 229 -0.41 3.13 -17.13
C PRO A 229 -0.39 3.93 -15.82
N GLU A 230 0.66 4.72 -15.58
CA GLU A 230 0.78 5.55 -14.38
C GLU A 230 -0.36 6.55 -14.22
N CYS A 231 -1.01 6.92 -15.33
CA CYS A 231 -2.14 7.86 -15.32
C CYS A 231 -3.37 7.34 -14.55
N ASN A 232 -3.51 6.03 -14.33
CA ASN A 232 -4.58 5.42 -13.53
C ASN A 232 -4.04 4.69 -12.27
N GLY A 233 -2.87 5.07 -11.79
CA GLY A 233 -2.17 4.40 -10.70
C GLY A 233 -2.95 4.30 -9.38
N VAL A 234 -3.98 5.15 -9.16
CA VAL A 234 -4.87 5.06 -7.99
C VAL A 234 -5.74 3.80 -8.11
N ALA A 235 -6.40 3.59 -9.26
CA ALA A 235 -7.23 2.42 -9.51
C ALA A 235 -6.40 1.13 -9.55
N GLU A 236 -5.23 1.13 -10.22
CA GLU A 236 -4.33 -0.04 -10.23
C GLU A 236 -3.88 -0.46 -8.83
N ARG A 237 -3.53 0.52 -7.99
CA ARG A 237 -3.13 0.25 -6.60
C ARG A 237 -4.28 -0.31 -5.78
N TRP A 238 -5.49 0.21 -6.00
CA TRP A 238 -6.70 -0.30 -5.38
C TRP A 238 -6.94 -1.75 -5.75
N PHE A 239 -7.00 -2.07 -7.06
CA PHE A 239 -7.25 -3.44 -7.50
C PHE A 239 -6.22 -4.43 -6.99
N ARG A 240 -4.94 -4.04 -6.95
CA ARG A 240 -3.92 -4.87 -6.30
C ARG A 240 -4.25 -5.10 -4.83
N THR A 241 -4.60 -4.06 -4.09
CA THR A 241 -4.94 -4.18 -2.68
C THR A 241 -6.17 -5.05 -2.47
N LEU A 242 -7.20 -4.89 -3.30
CA LEU A 242 -8.40 -5.74 -3.31
C LEU A 242 -8.03 -7.20 -3.55
N GLN A 243 -7.22 -7.48 -4.57
CA GLN A 243 -6.77 -8.83 -4.89
C GLN A 243 -5.99 -9.46 -3.73
N GLU A 244 -5.01 -8.74 -3.16
CA GLU A 244 -4.19 -9.23 -2.04
C GLU A 244 -5.00 -9.46 -0.76
N GLN A 245 -6.05 -8.68 -0.51
CA GLN A 245 -6.79 -8.70 0.76
C GLN A 245 -8.09 -9.52 0.71
N ALA A 246 -8.74 -9.58 -0.43
CA ALA A 246 -10.08 -10.16 -0.54
C ALA A 246 -10.19 -11.33 -1.52
N ILE A 247 -9.27 -11.45 -2.48
CA ILE A 247 -9.40 -12.41 -3.59
C ILE A 247 -8.36 -13.53 -3.51
N PHE A 248 -7.06 -13.19 -3.43
CA PHE A 248 -6.00 -14.21 -3.47
C PHE A 248 -6.09 -15.19 -2.30
N GLY A 249 -5.84 -16.47 -2.63
CA GLY A 249 -5.91 -17.56 -1.66
C GLY A 249 -7.33 -18.03 -1.34
N ARG A 250 -8.35 -17.52 -2.04
CA ARG A 250 -9.75 -17.96 -1.91
C ARG A 250 -10.23 -18.62 -3.20
N VAL A 251 -11.09 -19.60 -3.06
CA VAL A 251 -11.86 -20.21 -4.14
C VAL A 251 -13.31 -19.77 -3.97
N PHE A 252 -13.83 -19.04 -4.95
CA PHE A 252 -15.21 -18.59 -4.96
C PHE A 252 -16.06 -19.55 -5.81
N ARG A 253 -17.20 -19.97 -5.30
CA ARG A 253 -18.13 -20.82 -6.04
C ARG A 253 -18.98 -19.97 -6.98
N THR A 254 -19.53 -18.88 -6.48
CA THR A 254 -20.54 -18.06 -7.18
C THR A 254 -20.15 -16.58 -7.23
N VAL A 255 -20.79 -15.83 -8.13
CA VAL A 255 -20.74 -14.36 -8.20
C VAL A 255 -21.20 -13.72 -6.90
N ALA A 256 -22.15 -14.32 -6.21
CA ALA A 256 -22.66 -13.81 -4.93
C ALA A 256 -21.58 -13.80 -3.84
N GLU A 257 -20.76 -14.83 -3.78
CA GLU A 257 -19.62 -14.88 -2.85
C GLU A 257 -18.56 -13.82 -3.15
N VAL A 258 -18.25 -13.59 -4.43
CA VAL A 258 -17.34 -12.52 -4.85
C VAL A 258 -17.92 -11.15 -4.48
N ARG A 259 -19.23 -10.95 -4.72
CA ARG A 259 -19.92 -9.70 -4.38
C ARG A 259 -19.86 -9.42 -2.89
N ALA A 260 -20.14 -10.40 -2.05
CA ALA A 260 -20.05 -10.26 -0.60
C ALA A 260 -18.63 -9.94 -0.12
N ALA A 261 -17.64 -10.63 -0.65
CA ALA A 261 -16.22 -10.40 -0.30
C ALA A 261 -15.74 -8.99 -0.70
N VAL A 262 -16.13 -8.51 -1.89
CA VAL A 262 -15.78 -7.17 -2.38
C VAL A 262 -16.47 -6.11 -1.55
N ALA A 263 -17.77 -6.24 -1.28
CA ALA A 263 -18.52 -5.27 -0.48
C ALA A 263 -17.98 -5.14 0.95
N ASP A 264 -17.72 -6.26 1.62
CA ASP A 264 -17.10 -6.28 2.95
C ASP A 264 -15.71 -5.59 2.93
N PHE A 265 -14.89 -5.91 1.94
CA PHE A 265 -13.58 -5.29 1.85
C PHE A 265 -13.65 -3.79 1.55
N VAL A 266 -14.53 -3.34 0.65
CA VAL A 266 -14.74 -1.91 0.36
C VAL A 266 -15.14 -1.16 1.63
N ALA A 267 -16.08 -1.69 2.39
CA ALA A 267 -16.52 -1.07 3.65
C ALA A 267 -15.34 -0.92 4.63
N ARG A 268 -14.57 -1.99 4.87
CA ARG A 268 -13.40 -1.96 5.75
C ARG A 268 -12.30 -1.04 5.22
N TYR A 269 -12.04 -1.06 3.92
CA TYR A 269 -11.03 -0.22 3.28
C TYR A 269 -11.35 1.27 3.48
N ASN A 270 -12.55 1.68 3.11
CA ASN A 270 -12.97 3.07 3.24
C ASN A 270 -12.92 3.56 4.70
N ALA A 271 -13.35 2.72 5.63
CA ALA A 271 -13.40 3.08 7.06
C ALA A 271 -12.05 3.02 7.77
N SER A 272 -11.16 2.10 7.40
CA SER A 272 -10.03 1.73 8.27
C SER A 272 -8.67 1.57 7.58
N TRP A 273 -8.59 1.57 6.22
CA TRP A 273 -7.31 1.37 5.53
C TRP A 273 -6.40 2.58 5.66
N PRO A 274 -5.25 2.49 6.36
CA PRO A 274 -4.37 3.63 6.55
C PRO A 274 -3.52 3.88 5.29
N LEU A 275 -3.64 5.08 4.72
CA LEU A 275 -2.86 5.54 3.58
C LEU A 275 -1.76 6.49 4.02
N GLU A 276 -0.49 6.18 3.69
CA GLU A 276 0.68 6.99 4.08
C GLU A 276 0.54 8.43 3.57
N ARG A 277 0.08 8.63 2.31
CA ARG A 277 -0.13 9.95 1.72
C ARG A 277 -1.21 10.80 2.41
N LEU A 278 -2.13 10.17 3.15
CA LEU A 278 -3.17 10.83 3.94
C LEU A 278 -2.78 10.98 5.42
N GLY A 279 -1.49 10.87 5.73
CA GLY A 279 -1.01 10.87 7.12
C GLY A 279 -1.51 9.66 7.91
N TYR A 280 -1.59 8.51 7.26
CA TYR A 280 -2.10 7.24 7.79
C TYR A 280 -3.56 7.26 8.26
N ARG A 281 -4.36 8.18 7.72
CA ARG A 281 -5.82 8.16 7.89
C ARG A 281 -6.46 7.25 6.84
N SER A 282 -7.65 6.77 7.16
CA SER A 282 -8.49 6.08 6.17
C SER A 282 -9.10 7.10 5.18
N PRO A 283 -9.55 6.64 4.01
CA PRO A 283 -10.20 7.50 3.02
C PRO A 283 -11.34 8.35 3.61
N VAL A 284 -12.28 7.71 4.30
CA VAL A 284 -13.44 8.41 4.91
C VAL A 284 -12.99 9.38 6.01
N ALA A 285 -12.08 8.98 6.90
CA ALA A 285 -11.60 9.87 7.98
C ALA A 285 -10.89 11.10 7.41
N TYR A 286 -10.16 10.96 6.31
CA TYR A 286 -9.52 12.06 5.64
C TYR A 286 -10.52 13.02 5.01
N ARG A 287 -11.53 12.50 4.29
CA ARG A 287 -12.62 13.27 3.71
C ARG A 287 -13.40 14.05 4.77
N THR A 288 -13.84 13.37 5.83
CA THR A 288 -14.59 14.01 6.92
C THR A 288 -13.82 15.19 7.52
N ARG A 289 -12.51 15.01 7.71
CA ARG A 289 -11.66 16.10 8.19
C ARG A 289 -11.58 17.27 7.20
N TYR A 290 -11.38 16.98 5.92
CA TYR A 290 -11.34 17.98 4.87
C TYR A 290 -12.65 18.80 4.85
N GLU A 291 -13.79 18.14 4.82
CA GLU A 291 -15.11 18.79 4.82
C GLU A 291 -15.37 19.63 6.08
N ALA A 292 -14.93 19.15 7.25
CA ALA A 292 -15.03 19.91 8.50
C ALA A 292 -14.20 21.19 8.46
N GLN A 293 -12.98 21.13 7.91
CA GLN A 293 -12.09 22.29 7.77
C GLN A 293 -12.65 23.33 6.81
N HIS A 294 -13.27 22.90 5.69
CA HIS A 294 -13.81 23.82 4.68
C HIS A 294 -15.18 24.38 5.08
N ARG A 295 -15.98 23.66 5.88
CA ARG A 295 -17.21 24.22 6.49
C ARG A 295 -16.92 25.25 7.56
N ALA A 296 -15.82 25.14 8.28
CA ALA A 296 -15.44 26.13 9.28
C ALA A 296 -14.83 27.39 8.67
N ALA A 297 -14.44 27.36 7.37
CA ALA A 297 -13.84 28.48 6.66
C ALA A 297 -14.86 29.23 5.75
N ALA A 298 -16.08 28.71 5.58
CA ALA A 298 -17.18 29.30 4.85
C ALA A 298 -18.18 29.98 5.80
#